data_8bd41150cc5e5086810b539002e65032
#
_entry.id   8bd41150cc5e5086810b539002e65032
#
_cell.length_a   1.000
_cell.length_b   1.000
_cell.length_c   1.000
_cell.angle_alpha   90.00
_cell.angle_beta   90.00
_cell.angle_gamma   90.00
#
_symmetry.space_group_name_H-M   'P 1'
#
loop_
_entity.id
_entity.type
_entity.pdbx_description
1 polymer ?
#
loop_
_entity_poly.entity_id
_entity_poly.type
_entity_poly.pdbx_seq_one_letter_code
_entity_poly.pdbx_strand_id
1 'polypeptide(L)'
;KAVAQMAKGKKIDLNSNDKLEKRFINLVEEMSIASGTIMPELYVMDHEHSINAFVAGYEPTECVLVVTRGSLEQLSRDELQGIIGHEFSHILNGDMRINIRLIAVLAGILLIGQIGQFLMRLSFDHSHSRRSRSNKADIALLFIGLALICVGYTGLFLGRIIKAAISRQREF
;
A
#
# COMPACT_ATOMS: atom_id res chain seq x y z
N LYS A 1 4.28 -9.57 -4.89
CA LYS A 1 3.86 -10.87 -4.29
C LYS A 1 3.29 -10.68 -2.88
N ALA A 2 4.04 -10.12 -1.92
CA ALA A 2 3.55 -9.91 -0.55
C ALA A 2 2.23 -9.11 -0.50
N VAL A 3 2.08 -8.04 -1.28
CA VAL A 3 0.86 -7.22 -1.32
C VAL A 3 -0.34 -8.03 -1.83
N ALA A 4 -0.18 -8.83 -2.87
CA ALA A 4 -1.27 -9.69 -3.38
C ALA A 4 -1.68 -10.76 -2.36
N GLN A 5 -0.72 -11.32 -1.61
CA GLN A 5 -1.00 -12.26 -0.52
C GLN A 5 -1.68 -11.58 0.67
N MET A 6 -1.26 -10.36 1.03
CA MET A 6 -1.93 -9.57 2.09
C MET A 6 -3.38 -9.23 1.70
N ALA A 7 -3.63 -8.99 0.41
CA ALA A 7 -4.97 -8.79 -0.14
C ALA A 7 -5.77 -10.09 -0.31
N LYS A 8 -5.24 -11.25 0.13
CA LYS A 8 -5.83 -12.58 -0.07
C LYS A 8 -6.13 -12.91 -1.54
N GLY A 9 -5.33 -12.38 -2.45
CA GLY A 9 -5.44 -12.67 -3.87
C GLY A 9 -4.96 -14.09 -4.18
N LYS A 10 -5.72 -14.81 -4.97
CA LYS A 10 -5.36 -16.12 -5.55
C LYS A 10 -4.58 -15.86 -6.85
N LYS A 11 -3.42 -16.49 -7.01
CA LYS A 11 -2.66 -16.42 -8.27
C LYS A 11 -3.46 -17.10 -9.38
N ILE A 12 -3.61 -16.43 -10.51
CA ILE A 12 -4.29 -16.97 -11.69
C ILE A 12 -3.29 -17.88 -12.45
N ASP A 13 -3.74 -19.08 -12.79
CA ASP A 13 -3.01 -19.95 -13.71
C ASP A 13 -3.27 -19.50 -15.15
N LEU A 14 -2.21 -19.28 -15.92
CA LEU A 14 -2.32 -18.89 -17.34
C LEU A 14 -3.09 -19.92 -18.18
N ASN A 15 -3.16 -21.17 -17.73
CA ASN A 15 -3.96 -22.23 -18.34
C ASN A 15 -5.35 -22.41 -17.68
N SER A 16 -5.81 -21.44 -16.88
CA SER A 16 -7.11 -21.51 -16.22
C SER A 16 -8.24 -21.86 -17.21
N ASN A 17 -9.20 -22.68 -16.76
CA ASN A 17 -10.39 -23.01 -17.54
C ASN A 17 -11.57 -22.04 -17.30
N ASP A 18 -11.45 -21.12 -16.35
CA ASP A 18 -12.45 -20.08 -16.09
C ASP A 18 -12.46 -19.06 -17.26
N LYS A 19 -13.62 -18.89 -17.87
CA LYS A 19 -13.81 -17.96 -19.00
C LYS A 19 -13.50 -16.51 -18.63
N LEU A 20 -13.78 -16.11 -17.41
CA LEU A 20 -13.51 -14.74 -16.93
C LEU A 20 -12.02 -14.52 -16.72
N GLU A 21 -11.34 -15.49 -16.12
CA GLU A 21 -9.88 -15.45 -15.96
C GLU A 21 -9.18 -15.45 -17.32
N LYS A 22 -9.62 -16.30 -18.28
CA LYS A 22 -9.10 -16.30 -19.67
C LYS A 22 -9.24 -14.95 -20.35
N ARG A 23 -10.42 -14.32 -20.23
CA ARG A 23 -10.65 -12.98 -20.79
C ARG A 23 -9.66 -11.96 -20.21
N PHE A 24 -9.45 -12.01 -18.90
CA PHE A 24 -8.50 -11.13 -18.23
C PHE A 24 -7.05 -11.38 -18.66
N ILE A 25 -6.61 -12.66 -18.70
CA ILE A 25 -5.28 -13.05 -19.18
C ILE A 25 -5.03 -12.50 -20.59
N ASN A 26 -5.95 -12.73 -21.52
CA ASN A 26 -5.81 -12.27 -22.90
C ASN A 26 -5.70 -10.74 -22.99
N LEU A 27 -6.51 -10.00 -22.23
CA LEU A 27 -6.44 -8.55 -22.19
C LEU A 27 -5.09 -8.05 -21.65
N VAL A 28 -4.58 -8.66 -20.59
CA VAL A 28 -3.29 -8.28 -20.03
C VAL A 28 -2.15 -8.62 -20.99
N GLU A 29 -2.22 -9.73 -21.67
CA GLU A 29 -1.24 -10.12 -22.70
C GLU A 29 -1.24 -9.11 -23.87
N GLU A 30 -2.42 -8.77 -24.40
CA GLU A 30 -2.58 -7.74 -25.44
C GLU A 30 -1.96 -6.40 -24.99
N MET A 31 -2.25 -5.97 -23.76
CA MET A 31 -1.72 -4.72 -23.21
C MET A 31 -0.22 -4.77 -22.98
N SER A 32 0.31 -5.91 -22.55
CA SER A 32 1.75 -6.10 -22.37
C SER A 32 2.50 -5.99 -23.70
N ILE A 33 1.96 -6.60 -24.75
CA ILE A 33 2.51 -6.51 -26.11
C ILE A 33 2.44 -5.06 -26.62
N ALA A 34 1.27 -4.42 -26.47
CA ALA A 34 1.04 -3.07 -26.97
C ALA A 34 1.93 -2.02 -26.27
N SER A 35 2.19 -2.20 -24.98
CA SER A 35 3.01 -1.29 -24.17
C SER A 35 4.51 -1.62 -24.18
N GLY A 36 4.90 -2.78 -24.73
CA GLY A 36 6.29 -3.25 -24.71
C GLY A 36 6.79 -3.61 -23.30
N THR A 37 5.87 -3.93 -22.37
CA THR A 37 6.21 -4.30 -21.00
C THR A 37 6.17 -5.82 -20.80
N ILE A 38 6.87 -6.29 -19.76
CA ILE A 38 6.77 -7.67 -19.34
C ILE A 38 5.38 -7.90 -18.71
N MET A 39 4.76 -9.03 -19.05
CA MET A 39 3.47 -9.42 -18.49
C MET A 39 3.57 -9.54 -16.96
N PRO A 40 2.75 -8.81 -16.18
CA PRO A 40 2.74 -8.91 -14.72
C PRO A 40 2.22 -10.26 -14.25
N GLU A 41 2.57 -10.66 -13.02
CA GLU A 41 1.89 -11.80 -12.39
C GLU A 41 0.43 -11.43 -12.07
N LEU A 42 -0.51 -12.30 -12.43
CA LEU A 42 -1.95 -12.05 -12.30
C LEU A 42 -2.51 -12.68 -11.04
N TYR A 43 -3.34 -11.91 -10.34
CA TYR A 43 -4.05 -12.35 -9.14
C TYR A 43 -5.52 -11.95 -9.20
N VAL A 44 -6.39 -12.77 -8.63
CA VAL A 44 -7.82 -12.47 -8.45
C VAL A 44 -8.18 -12.52 -6.97
N MET A 45 -9.00 -11.58 -6.54
CA MET A 45 -9.62 -11.55 -5.21
C MET A 45 -11.04 -12.13 -5.33
N ASP A 46 -11.17 -13.45 -5.21
CA ASP A 46 -12.44 -14.16 -5.42
C ASP A 46 -13.54 -13.78 -4.42
N HIS A 47 -13.15 -13.29 -3.24
CA HIS A 47 -14.08 -12.91 -2.17
C HIS A 47 -14.54 -11.44 -2.25
N GLU A 48 -14.01 -10.67 -3.21
CA GLU A 48 -14.29 -9.22 -3.34
C GLU A 48 -15.17 -8.98 -4.57
N HIS A 49 -16.41 -8.53 -4.33
CA HIS A 49 -17.42 -8.30 -5.36
C HIS A 49 -17.53 -6.84 -5.81
N SER A 50 -16.81 -5.92 -5.18
CA SER A 50 -16.68 -4.55 -5.67
C SER A 50 -15.85 -4.50 -6.95
N ILE A 51 -16.06 -3.50 -7.79
CA ILE A 51 -15.24 -3.25 -8.98
C ILE A 51 -13.95 -2.58 -8.53
N ASN A 52 -12.83 -3.30 -8.66
CA ASN A 52 -11.51 -2.77 -8.36
C ASN A 52 -10.42 -3.53 -9.11
N ALA A 53 -9.34 -2.84 -9.45
CA ALA A 53 -8.08 -3.43 -9.90
C ALA A 53 -6.93 -2.55 -9.39
N PHE A 54 -5.77 -3.12 -9.20
CA PHE A 54 -4.58 -2.37 -8.87
C PHE A 54 -3.32 -3.10 -9.27
N VAL A 55 -2.28 -2.34 -9.52
CA VAL A 55 -0.94 -2.85 -9.76
C VAL A 55 -0.05 -2.59 -8.56
N ALA A 56 0.80 -3.55 -8.20
CA ALA A 56 1.77 -3.41 -7.13
C ALA A 56 3.10 -4.06 -7.49
N GLY A 57 4.20 -3.38 -7.20
CA GLY A 57 5.55 -3.87 -7.45
C GLY A 57 6.57 -2.79 -7.13
N TYR A 58 7.83 -3.19 -7.07
CA TYR A 58 8.92 -2.24 -6.91
C TYR A 58 9.54 -1.87 -8.26
N GLU A 59 9.57 -2.81 -9.19
CA GLU A 59 10.07 -2.65 -10.54
C GLU A 59 9.03 -3.10 -11.57
N PRO A 60 9.05 -2.52 -12.78
CA PRO A 60 8.14 -2.95 -13.85
C PRO A 60 8.25 -4.45 -14.19
N THR A 61 9.44 -5.04 -13.95
CA THR A 61 9.74 -6.46 -14.17
C THR A 61 9.20 -7.38 -13.06
N GLU A 62 8.87 -6.83 -11.90
CA GLU A 62 8.41 -7.59 -10.72
C GLU A 62 7.04 -7.12 -10.22
N CYS A 63 6.21 -6.62 -11.13
CA CYS A 63 4.89 -6.16 -10.78
C CYS A 63 3.86 -7.30 -10.77
N VAL A 64 2.84 -7.12 -9.95
CA VAL A 64 1.66 -7.96 -9.90
C VAL A 64 0.44 -7.12 -10.23
N LEU A 65 -0.46 -7.63 -11.03
CA LEU A 65 -1.75 -7.02 -11.33
C LEU A 65 -2.84 -7.82 -10.61
N VAL A 66 -3.58 -7.15 -9.76
CA VAL A 66 -4.65 -7.76 -8.96
C VAL A 66 -5.99 -7.21 -9.44
N VAL A 67 -6.95 -8.11 -9.67
CA VAL A 67 -8.31 -7.76 -10.04
C VAL A 67 -9.29 -8.41 -9.05
N THR A 68 -10.40 -7.74 -8.79
CA THR A 68 -11.48 -8.32 -7.98
C THR A 68 -12.38 -9.22 -8.83
N ARG A 69 -13.04 -10.19 -8.20
CA ARG A 69 -14.04 -11.03 -8.87
C ARG A 69 -15.17 -10.18 -9.46
N GLY A 70 -15.60 -9.15 -8.71
CA GLY A 70 -16.61 -8.20 -9.19
C GLY A 70 -16.25 -7.50 -10.49
N SER A 71 -14.99 -7.11 -10.68
CA SER A 71 -14.53 -6.53 -11.95
C SER A 71 -14.62 -7.52 -13.11
N LEU A 72 -14.28 -8.78 -12.87
CA LEU A 72 -14.35 -9.83 -13.90
C LEU A 72 -15.80 -10.18 -14.27
N GLU A 73 -16.73 -10.11 -13.34
CA GLU A 73 -18.13 -10.48 -13.54
C GLU A 73 -18.98 -9.36 -14.12
N GLN A 74 -18.75 -8.13 -13.66
CA GLN A 74 -19.63 -6.99 -13.94
C GLN A 74 -19.19 -6.16 -15.15
N LEU A 75 -17.88 -6.14 -15.47
CA LEU A 75 -17.38 -5.33 -16.54
C LEU A 75 -17.40 -6.06 -17.89
N SER A 76 -17.76 -5.33 -18.93
CA SER A 76 -17.53 -5.74 -20.31
C SER A 76 -16.04 -5.85 -20.64
N ARG A 77 -15.70 -6.41 -21.80
CA ARG A 77 -14.30 -6.51 -22.23
C ARG A 77 -13.65 -5.12 -22.37
N ASP A 78 -14.38 -4.17 -22.94
CA ASP A 78 -13.84 -2.84 -23.23
C ASP A 78 -13.67 -2.01 -21.94
N GLU A 79 -14.60 -2.11 -20.99
CA GLU A 79 -14.48 -1.47 -19.66
C GLU A 79 -13.31 -2.06 -18.87
N LEU A 80 -13.16 -3.38 -18.87
CA LEU A 80 -12.05 -4.05 -18.22
C LEU A 80 -10.71 -3.66 -18.88
N GLN A 81 -10.67 -3.54 -20.22
CA GLN A 81 -9.51 -3.06 -20.94
C GLN A 81 -9.14 -1.62 -20.56
N GLY A 82 -10.13 -0.75 -20.37
CA GLY A 82 -9.89 0.62 -19.90
C GLY A 82 -9.21 0.66 -18.54
N ILE A 83 -9.70 -0.15 -17.58
CA ILE A 83 -9.11 -0.24 -16.25
C ILE A 83 -7.69 -0.83 -16.32
N ILE A 84 -7.49 -1.91 -17.06
CA ILE A 84 -6.16 -2.51 -17.23
C ILE A 84 -5.20 -1.51 -17.88
N GLY A 85 -5.65 -0.76 -18.90
CA GLY A 85 -4.85 0.28 -19.54
C GLY A 85 -4.43 1.38 -18.58
N HIS A 86 -5.32 1.77 -17.67
CA HIS A 86 -5.00 2.70 -16.59
C HIS A 86 -3.91 2.16 -15.67
N GLU A 87 -4.03 0.90 -15.23
CA GLU A 87 -3.01 0.24 -14.40
C GLU A 87 -1.67 0.08 -15.12
N PHE A 88 -1.68 -0.19 -16.43
CA PHE A 88 -0.47 -0.24 -17.24
C PHE A 88 0.22 1.12 -17.35
N SER A 89 -0.54 2.22 -17.34
CA SER A 89 0.05 3.56 -17.31
C SER A 89 0.88 3.78 -16.05
N HIS A 90 0.45 3.24 -14.92
CA HIS A 90 1.21 3.30 -13.66
C HIS A 90 2.49 2.44 -13.70
N ILE A 91 2.46 1.30 -14.41
CA ILE A 91 3.66 0.50 -14.64
C ILE A 91 4.68 1.28 -15.47
N LEU A 92 4.23 1.85 -16.58
CA LEU A 92 5.08 2.61 -17.51
C LEU A 92 5.68 3.87 -16.86
N ASN A 93 4.89 4.59 -16.09
CA ASN A 93 5.33 5.81 -15.40
C ASN A 93 6.19 5.54 -14.16
N GLY A 94 6.28 4.28 -13.69
CA GLY A 94 7.06 3.92 -12.50
C GLY A 94 6.47 4.44 -11.18
N ASP A 95 5.19 4.81 -11.18
CA ASP A 95 4.49 5.41 -10.03
C ASP A 95 4.45 4.49 -8.81
N MET A 96 4.55 3.18 -9.02
CA MET A 96 4.57 2.17 -7.96
C MET A 96 5.70 2.37 -6.96
N ARG A 97 6.90 2.78 -7.43
CA ARG A 97 8.07 3.05 -6.57
C ARG A 97 7.82 4.20 -5.60
N ILE A 98 7.12 5.24 -6.09
CA ILE A 98 6.79 6.42 -5.29
C ILE A 98 5.83 6.03 -4.17
N ASN A 99 4.80 5.26 -4.48
CA ASN A 99 3.83 4.79 -3.49
C ASN A 99 4.48 3.94 -2.39
N ILE A 100 5.35 2.98 -2.75
CA ILE A 100 6.04 2.14 -1.77
C ILE A 100 6.98 2.97 -0.90
N ARG A 101 7.72 3.91 -1.47
CA ARG A 101 8.59 4.82 -0.69
C ARG A 101 7.78 5.67 0.28
N LEU A 102 6.65 6.23 -0.16
CA LEU A 102 5.76 7.01 0.70
C LEU A 102 5.21 6.16 1.86
N ILE A 103 4.77 4.93 1.57
CA ILE A 103 4.29 4.00 2.60
C ILE A 103 5.41 3.70 3.60
N ALA A 104 6.63 3.41 3.13
CA ALA A 104 7.77 3.13 4.00
C ALA A 104 8.13 4.31 4.90
N VAL A 105 8.16 5.53 4.36
CA VAL A 105 8.41 6.76 5.12
C VAL A 105 7.32 6.98 6.16
N LEU A 106 6.04 6.85 5.78
CA LEU A 106 4.91 7.01 6.71
C LEU A 106 4.93 5.95 7.81
N ALA A 107 5.24 4.70 7.47
CA ALA A 107 5.37 3.62 8.44
C ALA A 107 6.53 3.89 9.43
N GLY A 108 7.67 4.40 8.95
CA GLY A 108 8.79 4.80 9.79
C GLY A 108 8.42 5.91 10.77
N ILE A 109 7.71 6.93 10.32
CA ILE A 109 7.23 8.03 11.16
C ILE A 109 6.24 7.53 12.22
N LEU A 110 5.32 6.65 11.84
CA LEU A 110 4.38 6.00 12.76
C LEU A 110 5.11 5.22 13.85
N LEU A 111 6.12 4.47 13.48
CA LEU A 111 6.94 3.67 14.39
C LEU A 111 7.65 4.56 15.41
N ILE A 112 8.19 5.71 15.00
CA ILE A 112 8.80 6.71 15.90
C ILE A 112 7.74 7.20 16.91
N GLY A 113 6.54 7.53 16.48
CA GLY A 113 5.45 7.96 17.35
C GLY A 113 5.03 6.87 18.35
N GLN A 114 4.99 5.60 17.94
CA GLN A 114 4.67 4.46 18.80
C GLN A 114 5.76 4.24 19.87
N ILE A 115 7.04 4.36 19.49
CA ILE A 115 8.16 4.30 20.46
C ILE A 115 8.01 5.44 21.48
N GLY A 116 7.68 6.65 21.06
CA GLY A 116 7.44 7.77 21.96
C GLY A 116 6.32 7.48 22.98
N GLN A 117 5.19 6.91 22.53
CA GLN A 117 4.09 6.50 23.42
C GLN A 117 4.51 5.41 24.39
N PHE A 118 5.29 4.45 23.94
CA PHE A 118 5.81 3.38 24.77
C PHE A 118 6.72 3.92 25.88
N LEU A 119 7.65 4.81 25.55
CA LEU A 119 8.53 5.46 26.53
C LEU A 119 7.75 6.29 27.56
N MET A 120 6.72 7.00 27.14
CA MET A 120 5.85 7.71 28.07
C MET A 120 5.15 6.76 29.05
N ARG A 121 4.59 5.65 28.59
CA ARG A 121 3.94 4.66 29.44
C ARG A 121 4.92 4.09 30.47
N LEU A 122 6.14 3.76 30.07
CA LEU A 122 7.18 3.30 31.00
C LEU A 122 7.49 4.34 32.07
N SER A 123 7.55 5.63 31.72
CA SER A 123 7.79 6.71 32.69
C SER A 123 6.67 6.83 33.72
N PHE A 124 5.42 6.68 33.30
CA PHE A 124 4.26 6.73 34.21
C PHE A 124 4.20 5.52 35.16
N ASP A 125 4.47 4.31 34.67
CA ASP A 125 4.46 3.09 35.49
C ASP A 125 5.55 3.13 36.56
N HIS A 126 6.74 3.65 36.25
CA HIS A 126 7.82 3.79 37.25
C HIS A 126 7.52 4.85 38.31
N SER A 127 6.76 5.89 38.01
CA SER A 127 6.40 6.95 38.95
C SER A 127 5.39 6.49 40.02
N HIS A 128 4.58 5.45 39.76
CA HIS A 128 3.60 4.91 40.70
C HIS A 128 4.23 3.95 41.73
N SER A 129 5.39 3.37 41.43
CA SER A 129 5.99 2.33 42.30
C SER A 129 7.04 2.83 43.29
N ARG A 130 7.49 4.07 43.21
CA ARG A 130 8.50 4.62 44.12
C ARG A 130 8.15 6.04 44.60
N ARG A 131 7.53 6.09 45.76
CA ARG A 131 7.53 7.27 46.61
C ARG A 131 9.00 7.63 46.94
N SER A 132 9.43 8.81 46.55
CA SER A 132 10.72 9.41 46.88
C SER A 132 11.91 9.10 45.98
N ARG A 133 12.09 9.94 45.09
CA ARG A 133 13.27 10.58 44.46
C ARG A 133 12.92 10.92 43.03
N SER A 134 12.59 12.19 42.80
CA SER A 134 12.50 12.77 41.44
C SER A 134 13.82 12.51 40.72
N ASN A 135 13.94 11.38 40.04
CA ASN A 135 15.10 11.08 39.24
C ASN A 135 15.02 11.93 37.98
N LYS A 136 16.02 12.80 37.77
CA LYS A 136 16.19 13.58 36.53
C LYS A 136 16.06 12.72 35.28
N ALA A 137 16.32 11.40 35.39
CA ALA A 137 16.16 10.42 34.32
C ALA A 137 14.69 10.19 33.92
N ASP A 138 13.75 10.14 34.86
CA ASP A 138 12.31 9.90 34.55
C ASP A 138 11.71 11.11 33.85
N ILE A 139 12.11 12.32 34.28
CA ILE A 139 11.71 13.58 33.65
C ILE A 139 12.30 13.67 32.21
N ALA A 140 13.57 13.31 32.04
CA ALA A 140 14.22 13.31 30.74
C ALA A 140 13.52 12.30 29.78
N LEU A 141 13.17 11.13 30.28
CA LEU A 141 12.46 10.09 29.51
C LEU A 141 11.07 10.57 29.05
N LEU A 142 10.36 11.29 29.91
CA LEU A 142 9.06 11.88 29.60
C LEU A 142 9.16 12.96 28.51
N PHE A 143 10.18 13.85 28.59
CA PHE A 143 10.42 14.86 27.57
C PHE A 143 10.82 14.24 26.23
N ILE A 144 11.66 13.23 26.22
CA ILE A 144 12.05 12.48 25.02
C ILE A 144 10.83 11.79 24.41
N GLY A 145 10.00 11.11 25.21
CA GLY A 145 8.78 10.47 24.75
C GLY A 145 7.80 11.48 24.13
N LEU A 146 7.62 12.64 24.77
CA LEU A 146 6.77 13.72 24.26
C LEU A 146 7.30 14.29 22.92
N ALA A 147 8.61 14.52 22.82
CA ALA A 147 9.24 15.00 21.59
C ALA A 147 9.05 14.01 20.42
N LEU A 148 9.25 12.72 20.68
CA LEU A 148 9.04 11.67 19.66
C LEU A 148 7.58 11.56 19.22
N ILE A 149 6.62 11.75 20.12
CA ILE A 149 5.20 11.81 19.78
C ILE A 149 4.91 13.03 18.90
N CYS A 150 5.41 14.19 19.25
CA CYS A 150 5.24 15.40 18.43
C CYS A 150 5.81 15.22 17.02
N VAL A 151 7.00 14.65 16.89
CA VAL A 151 7.60 14.33 15.57
C VAL A 151 6.75 13.32 14.82
N GLY A 152 6.27 12.26 15.47
CA GLY A 152 5.42 11.25 14.87
C GLY A 152 4.10 11.84 14.32
N TYR A 153 3.42 12.67 15.10
CA TYR A 153 2.16 13.29 14.69
C TYR A 153 2.33 14.35 13.59
N THR A 154 3.36 15.19 13.67
CA THR A 154 3.63 16.18 12.61
C THR A 154 4.01 15.50 11.30
N GLY A 155 4.79 14.44 11.35
CA GLY A 155 5.13 13.64 10.16
C GLY A 155 3.92 12.97 9.54
N LEU A 156 3.00 12.41 10.34
CA LEU A 156 1.74 11.86 9.85
C LEU A 156 0.86 12.90 9.17
N PHE A 157 0.76 14.09 9.75
CA PHE A 157 -0.02 15.18 9.19
C PHE A 157 0.54 15.62 7.82
N LEU A 158 1.86 15.85 7.74
CA LEU A 158 2.53 16.17 6.49
C LEU A 158 2.40 15.05 5.45
N GLY A 159 2.55 13.80 5.86
CA GLY A 159 2.38 12.65 4.98
C GLY A 159 0.96 12.56 4.39
N ARG A 160 -0.08 12.89 5.17
CA ARG A 160 -1.47 12.95 4.68
C ARG A 160 -1.65 14.08 3.67
N ILE A 161 -1.07 15.24 3.91
CA ILE A 161 -1.11 16.37 2.97
C ILE A 161 -0.42 16.02 1.65
N ILE A 162 0.78 15.46 1.72
CA ILE A 162 1.54 15.05 0.53
C ILE A 162 0.77 14.00 -0.27
N LYS A 163 0.21 12.99 0.40
CA LYS A 163 -0.61 11.96 -0.26
C LYS A 163 -1.84 12.58 -0.93
N ALA A 164 -2.53 13.48 -0.26
CA ALA A 164 -3.69 14.17 -0.82
C ALA A 164 -3.32 15.06 -2.02
N ALA A 165 -2.18 15.75 -1.97
CA ALA A 165 -1.69 16.58 -3.07
C ALA A 165 -1.32 15.73 -4.29
N ILE A 166 -0.63 14.60 -4.11
CA ILE A 166 -0.26 13.69 -5.19
C ILE A 166 -1.50 13.03 -5.81
N SER A 167 -2.47 12.59 -4.98
CA SER A 167 -3.73 12.02 -5.48
C SER A 167 -4.48 13.01 -6.36
N ARG A 168 -4.52 14.28 -5.96
CA ARG A 168 -5.21 15.33 -6.71
C ARG A 168 -4.55 15.63 -8.06
N GLN A 169 -3.24 15.46 -8.20
CA GLN A 169 -2.53 15.67 -9.47
C GLN A 169 -2.68 14.52 -10.47
N ARG A 170 -3.16 13.35 -10.03
CA ARG A 170 -3.32 12.16 -10.88
C ARG A 170 -4.71 12.03 -11.51
N GLU A 171 -5.66 12.83 -11.08
CA GLU A 171 -7.04 12.81 -11.59
C GLU A 171 -7.31 13.87 -12.67
N PHE A 172 -6.28 14.52 -13.20
CA PHE A 172 -6.38 15.46 -14.34
C PHE A 172 -5.63 14.95 -15.55
#